data_adbd68d95e3d3ffcddd2ccc36178b2b7
#
_entry.id   adbd68d95e3d3ffcddd2ccc36178b2b7
#
_cell.length_a   1.000
_cell.length_b   1.000
_cell.length_c   1.000
_cell.angle_alpha   90.00
_cell.angle_beta   90.00
_cell.angle_gamma   90.00
#
_symmetry.space_group_name_H-M   'P 1'
#
loop_
_entity.id
_entity.type
_entity.pdbx_description
1 polymer ?
#
loop_
_entity_poly.entity_id
_entity_poly.type
_entity_poly.pdbx_seq_one_letter_code
_entity_poly.pdbx_strand_id
1 'polypeptide(L)' 'MDTKFANLPGTKSADSAIVYVRPVAVSDLPVELQEQAEGFATIYAVHRPNGERVALVAESKLAFALAREHDMAPVWVH' A
#
# COMPACT_ATOMS: atom_id res chain seq x y z
N MET A 1 1.93 16.90 26.75
CA MET A 1 2.14 16.55 26.14
C MET A 1 2.13 16.22 25.77
N ASP A 2 2.39 15.99 25.69
CA ASP A 2 2.61 15.48 25.01
C ASP A 2 2.87 15.19 24.62
N THR A 3 3.05 15.15 24.80
CA THR A 3 3.43 14.72 24.17
C THR A 3 3.80 14.51 23.85
N LYS A 4 4.23 14.65 24.28
CA LYS A 4 4.72 14.30 23.64
C LYS A 4 5.27 13.68 23.40
N PHE A 5 5.68 13.42 23.98
CA PHE A 5 6.20 12.67 23.46
C PHE A 5 5.98 11.94 23.05
N ALA A 6 5.89 11.93 24.24
CA ALA A 6 5.72 10.73 23.62
C ALA A 6 5.20 10.78 22.28
N ASN A 7 4.69 11.67 22.21
CA ASN A 7 4.37 11.93 20.90
C ASN A 7 5.61 12.12 20.17
N LEU A 8 6.47 11.17 20.29
CA LEU A 8 7.74 11.26 19.63
C LEU A 8 7.49 11.27 18.14
N PRO A 9 7.87 12.33 17.46
CA PRO A 9 7.58 12.43 16.04
C PRO A 9 8.20 11.32 15.24
N GLY A 10 9.37 10.87 15.62
CA GLY A 10 10.03 9.81 14.89
C GLY A 10 9.25 8.53 14.91
N THR A 11 8.70 8.18 16.06
CA THR A 11 7.94 6.96 16.20
C THR A 11 6.67 7.00 15.37
N LYS A 12 5.98 8.09 15.42
CA LYS A 12 4.76 8.21 14.64
C LYS A 12 5.06 8.18 13.15
N SER A 13 6.12 8.83 12.76
CA SER A 13 6.48 8.84 11.35
C SER A 13 6.79 7.45 10.85
N ALA A 14 7.48 6.66 11.66
CA ALA A 14 7.83 5.31 11.27
C ALA A 14 6.58 4.47 11.02
N ASP A 15 5.61 4.56 11.93
CA ASP A 15 4.39 3.79 11.78
C ASP A 15 3.59 4.26 10.57
N SER A 16 3.48 5.55 10.36
CA SER A 16 2.69 6.06 9.26
C SER A 16 3.40 5.94 7.93
N ALA A 17 4.70 5.68 7.93
CA ALA A 17 5.48 5.56 6.71
C ALA A 17 5.47 4.15 6.13
N ILE A 18 4.86 3.18 6.82
CA ILE A 18 4.81 1.81 6.33
C ILE A 18 3.57 1.64 5.46
N VAL A 19 3.74 0.95 4.32
CA VAL A 19 2.60 0.50 3.53
C VAL A 19 2.77 -0.98 3.25
N TYR A 20 1.66 -1.69 3.15
CA TYR A 20 1.66 -3.12 2.89
C TYR A 20 1.28 -3.37 1.45
N VAL A 21 2.09 -4.16 0.76
CA VAL A 21 1.85 -4.53 -0.64
C VAL A 21 1.43 -5.98 -0.67
N ARG A 22 0.26 -6.26 -1.23
CA ARG A 22 -0.23 -7.63 -1.29
C ARG A 22 -0.79 -7.94 -2.68
N PRO A 23 -0.64 -9.18 -3.14
CA PRO A 23 -1.22 -9.58 -4.41
C PRO A 23 -2.74 -9.74 -4.27
N VAL A 24 -3.45 -9.37 -5.32
CA VAL A 24 -4.90 -9.52 -5.38
C VAL A 24 -5.25 -10.13 -6.73
N ALA A 25 -6.05 -11.19 -6.71
CA ALA A 25 -6.53 -11.78 -7.95
C ALA A 25 -7.50 -10.81 -8.61
N VAL A 26 -7.30 -10.57 -9.91
CA VAL A 26 -8.19 -9.66 -10.61
C VAL A 26 -9.62 -10.14 -10.56
N SER A 27 -9.82 -11.47 -10.57
CA SER A 27 -11.16 -12.03 -10.51
C SER A 27 -11.89 -11.72 -9.20
N ASP A 28 -11.17 -11.28 -8.17
CA ASP A 28 -11.78 -10.92 -6.89
C ASP A 28 -12.17 -9.45 -6.83
N LEU A 29 -11.92 -8.68 -7.87
CA LEU A 29 -12.23 -7.26 -7.90
C LEU A 29 -13.65 -7.04 -8.43
N PRO A 30 -14.25 -5.88 -8.10
CA PRO A 30 -15.48 -5.48 -8.76
C PRO A 30 -15.29 -5.41 -10.27
N VAL A 31 -16.38 -5.63 -11.01
CA VAL A 31 -16.32 -5.73 -12.46
C VAL A 31 -15.66 -4.49 -13.08
N GLU A 32 -15.97 -3.32 -12.54
CA GLU A 32 -15.42 -2.09 -13.08
C GLU A 32 -13.90 -2.07 -13.01
N LEU A 33 -13.35 -2.59 -11.92
CA LEU A 33 -11.90 -2.64 -11.76
C LEU A 33 -11.30 -3.76 -12.58
N GLN A 34 -12.03 -4.86 -12.78
CA GLN A 34 -11.56 -5.93 -13.64
C GLN A 34 -11.34 -5.44 -15.06
N GLU A 35 -12.22 -4.58 -15.53
CA GLU A 35 -12.08 -4.03 -16.88
C GLU A 35 -10.82 -3.19 -17.01
N GLN A 36 -10.51 -2.42 -15.96
CA GLN A 36 -9.29 -1.61 -15.97
C GLN A 36 -8.04 -2.44 -15.88
N ALA A 37 -8.15 -3.64 -15.32
CA ALA A 37 -7.02 -4.54 -15.16
C ALA A 37 -7.00 -5.62 -16.24
N GLU A 38 -7.65 -5.39 -17.35
CA GLU A 38 -7.75 -6.37 -18.43
C GLU A 38 -6.35 -6.77 -18.88
N GLY A 39 -6.14 -8.07 -19.04
CA GLY A 39 -4.84 -8.56 -19.43
C GLY A 39 -3.97 -9.01 -18.27
N PHE A 40 -4.39 -8.73 -17.02
CA PHE A 40 -3.64 -9.14 -15.84
C PHE A 40 -4.46 -10.15 -15.05
N ALA A 41 -3.79 -11.21 -14.58
CA ALA A 41 -4.43 -12.17 -13.67
C ALA A 41 -4.32 -11.69 -12.23
N THR A 42 -3.26 -10.98 -11.90
CA THR A 42 -2.97 -10.51 -10.56
C THR A 42 -2.51 -9.06 -10.63
N ILE A 43 -2.97 -8.27 -9.69
CA ILE A 43 -2.46 -6.92 -9.49
C ILE A 43 -2.08 -6.77 -8.02
N TYR A 44 -1.60 -5.61 -7.62
CA TYR A 44 -1.05 -5.43 -6.29
C TYR A 44 -1.71 -4.25 -5.61
N ALA A 45 -2.18 -4.50 -4.40
CA ALA A 45 -2.84 -3.48 -3.60
C ALA A 45 -1.84 -2.93 -2.59
N VAL A 46 -1.85 -1.62 -2.39
CA VAL A 46 -1.01 -0.95 -1.43
C VAL A 46 -1.93 -0.39 -0.34
N HIS A 47 -1.67 -0.79 0.91
CA HIS A 47 -2.52 -0.44 2.04
C HIS A 47 -1.72 0.26 3.11
N ARG A 48 -2.36 1.18 3.82
CA ARG A 48 -1.80 1.75 5.04
C ARG A 48 -1.97 0.76 6.19
N PRO A 49 -1.25 0.97 7.31
CA PRO A 49 -1.41 0.08 8.46
C PRO A 49 -2.84 -0.01 8.99
N ASN A 50 -3.64 1.03 8.78
CA ASN A 50 -5.04 0.99 9.24
C ASN A 50 -5.95 0.24 8.28
N GLY A 51 -5.39 -0.33 7.21
CA GLY A 51 -6.17 -1.09 6.23
C GLY A 51 -6.67 -0.29 5.06
N GLU A 52 -6.48 1.02 5.08
CA GLU A 52 -6.95 1.86 4.00
C GLU A 52 -6.13 1.57 2.74
N ARG A 53 -6.83 1.28 1.63
CA ARG A 53 -6.16 1.02 0.36
C ARG A 53 -5.83 2.36 -0.30
N VAL A 54 -4.55 2.55 -0.64
CA VAL A 54 -4.12 3.80 -1.24
C VAL A 54 -3.86 3.68 -2.73
N ALA A 55 -3.66 2.45 -3.25
CA ALA A 55 -3.38 2.29 -4.67
C ALA A 55 -3.59 0.86 -5.10
N LEU A 56 -3.86 0.68 -6.39
CA LEU A 56 -3.79 -0.61 -7.07
C LEU A 56 -2.84 -0.42 -8.23
N VAL A 57 -1.87 -1.31 -8.38
CA VAL A 57 -0.87 -1.20 -9.43
C VAL A 57 -0.71 -2.54 -10.12
N ALA A 58 -0.26 -2.52 -11.35
CA ALA A 58 -0.17 -3.72 -12.18
C ALA A 58 1.01 -4.62 -11.80
N GLU A 59 2.08 -4.05 -11.26
CA GLU A 59 3.29 -4.82 -10.96
C GLU A 59 3.78 -4.46 -9.58
N SER A 60 4.37 -5.44 -8.89
CA SER A 60 4.86 -5.21 -7.53
C SER A 60 5.94 -4.14 -7.50
N LYS A 61 6.81 -4.09 -8.50
CA LYS A 61 7.86 -3.08 -8.49
C LYS A 61 7.31 -1.67 -8.61
N LEU A 62 6.14 -1.52 -9.25
CA LEU A 62 5.49 -0.21 -9.31
C LEU A 62 4.97 0.19 -7.92
N ALA A 63 4.47 -0.77 -7.16
CA ALA A 63 4.03 -0.49 -5.80
C ALA A 63 5.21 -0.03 -4.94
N PHE A 64 6.34 -0.70 -5.08
CA PHE A 64 7.52 -0.35 -4.31
C PHE A 64 8.06 1.01 -4.72
N ALA A 65 8.06 1.30 -6.03
CA ALA A 65 8.51 2.61 -6.51
C ALA A 65 7.59 3.73 -6.01
N LEU A 66 6.29 3.49 -6.04
CA LEU A 66 5.32 4.46 -5.56
C LEU A 66 5.54 4.76 -4.08
N ALA A 67 5.76 3.72 -3.29
CA ALA A 67 6.00 3.90 -1.86
C ALA A 67 7.24 4.75 -1.63
N ARG A 68 8.31 4.48 -2.38
CA ARG A 68 9.55 5.23 -2.21
C ARG A 68 9.40 6.68 -2.61
N GLU A 69 8.62 6.96 -3.65
CA GLU A 69 8.39 8.33 -4.08
C GLU A 69 7.69 9.14 -3.00
N HIS A 70 6.93 8.47 -2.15
CA HIS A 70 6.19 9.14 -1.07
C HIS A 70 6.86 8.92 0.28
N ASP A 71 8.14 8.54 0.28
CA ASP A 71 8.92 8.32 1.51
C ASP A 71 8.29 7.30 2.42
N MET A 72 7.69 6.26 1.83
CA MET A 72 7.09 5.18 2.60
C MET A 72 7.89 3.90 2.42
N ALA A 73 7.84 3.04 3.44
CA ALA A 73 8.56 1.77 3.43
C ALA A 73 7.59 0.65 3.04
N PRO A 74 7.77 0.04 1.86
CA PRO A 74 6.86 -1.03 1.44
C PRO A 74 7.21 -2.33 2.15
N VAL A 75 6.18 -3.03 2.60
CA VAL A 75 6.30 -4.32 3.26
C VAL A 75 5.45 -5.31 2.47
N TRP A 76 6.07 -6.41 2.07
CA TRP A 76 5.38 -7.43 1.30
C TRP A 76 4.52 -8.28 2.22
N VAL A 77 3.26 -8.51 1.83
CA VAL A 77 2.33 -9.34 2.59
C VAL A 77 1.76 -10.37 1.65
N HIS A 78 1.73 -11.60 2.11
CA HIS A 78 1.19 -12.70 1.32
C HIS A 78 -0.27 -13.00 1.63
#